data_4e363eb3ef0140611686950ae99984c4
#
_entry.id   4e363eb3ef0140611686950ae99984c4
#
_cell.length_a   1.000
_cell.length_b   1.000
_cell.length_c   1.000
_cell.angle_alpha   90.00
_cell.angle_beta   90.00
_cell.angle_gamma   90.00
#
_symmetry.space_group_name_H-M   'P 1'
#
loop_
_entity.id
_entity.type
_entity.pdbx_description
1 polymer ?
#
loop_
_entity_poly.entity_id
_entity_poly.type
_entity_poly.pdbx_seq_one_letter_code
_entity_poly.pdbx_strand_id
1 'polypeptide(L)'
;MQTAHFKDIGLIEYKEAWLFQEKFFNKILEIKSKNRNEGTKIVTENHLIFCEHPHVYTLGNSGNKDNLLVNEEYLKSRGATFYKTNRGGDITYHGPGQIVGYPI
;
A
#
# COMPACT_ATOMS: atom_id res chain seq x y z
N MET A 1 12.67 -5.50 -23.49
CA MET A 1 11.76 -4.43 -23.02
C MET A 1 10.93 -4.95 -21.86
N GLN A 2 10.93 -4.23 -20.75
CA GLN A 2 10.10 -4.58 -19.62
C GLN A 2 8.70 -3.96 -19.78
N THR A 3 7.69 -4.73 -19.44
CA THR A 3 6.30 -4.26 -19.40
C THR A 3 5.81 -4.24 -17.96
N ALA A 4 4.86 -3.35 -17.68
CA ALA A 4 4.19 -3.31 -16.39
C ALA A 4 2.70 -3.61 -16.57
N HIS A 5 2.16 -4.44 -15.69
CA HIS A 5 0.74 -4.69 -15.63
C HIS A 5 0.05 -3.57 -14.87
N PHE A 6 -0.88 -2.91 -15.51
CA PHE A 6 -1.65 -1.82 -14.92
C PHE A 6 -2.99 -2.35 -14.43
N LYS A 7 -3.38 -1.93 -13.22
CA LYS A 7 -4.68 -2.30 -12.66
C LYS A 7 -5.26 -1.15 -11.84
N ASP A 8 -6.52 -0.83 -12.11
CA ASP A 8 -7.29 0.12 -11.32
C ASP A 8 -8.30 -0.68 -10.49
N ILE A 9 -8.17 -0.62 -9.18
CA ILE A 9 -9.06 -1.37 -8.27
C ILE A 9 -10.11 -0.49 -7.61
N GLY A 10 -10.22 0.77 -8.03
CA GLY A 10 -11.27 1.67 -7.61
C GLY A 10 -11.17 2.14 -6.17
N LEU A 11 -12.30 2.46 -5.58
CA LEU A 11 -12.38 2.87 -4.18
C LEU A 11 -12.32 1.62 -3.29
N ILE A 12 -11.25 1.52 -2.50
CA ILE A 12 -10.98 0.34 -1.67
C ILE A 12 -10.46 0.76 -0.30
N GLU A 13 -10.92 0.09 0.75
CA GLU A 13 -10.43 0.31 2.11
C GLU A 13 -8.91 0.05 2.16
N TYR A 14 -8.17 0.85 2.94
CA TYR A 14 -6.72 0.84 2.96
C TYR A 14 -6.13 -0.55 3.26
N LYS A 15 -6.65 -1.24 4.28
CA LYS A 15 -6.17 -2.56 4.67
C LYS A 15 -6.41 -3.61 3.57
N GLU A 16 -7.55 -3.53 2.89
CA GLU A 16 -7.86 -4.43 1.78
C GLU A 16 -6.89 -4.20 0.60
N ALA A 17 -6.57 -2.94 0.30
CA ALA A 17 -5.59 -2.60 -0.71
C ALA A 17 -4.21 -3.12 -0.34
N TRP A 18 -3.82 -3.01 0.93
CA TRP A 18 -2.57 -3.54 1.44
C TRP A 18 -2.48 -5.06 1.23
N LEU A 19 -3.51 -5.80 1.61
CA LEU A 19 -3.55 -7.26 1.43
C LEU A 19 -3.52 -7.65 -0.05
N PHE A 20 -4.17 -6.87 -0.90
CA PHE A 20 -4.14 -7.08 -2.35
C PHE A 20 -2.72 -6.95 -2.91
N GLN A 21 -1.99 -5.93 -2.47
CA GLN A 21 -0.59 -5.72 -2.87
C GLN A 21 0.32 -6.84 -2.38
N GLU A 22 0.12 -7.33 -1.16
CA GLU A 22 0.94 -8.38 -0.59
C GLU A 22 0.92 -9.66 -1.41
N LYS A 23 -0.19 -9.97 -2.06
CA LYS A 23 -0.27 -11.14 -2.95
C LYS A 23 0.76 -11.07 -4.07
N PHE A 24 0.87 -9.92 -4.73
CA PHE A 24 1.83 -9.73 -5.81
C PHE A 24 3.26 -9.68 -5.28
N PHE A 25 3.47 -8.99 -4.19
CA PHE A 25 4.78 -8.84 -3.57
C PHE A 25 5.34 -10.19 -3.13
N ASN A 26 4.55 -11.02 -2.45
CA ASN A 26 4.95 -12.34 -1.99
C ASN A 26 5.24 -13.28 -3.15
N LYS A 27 4.45 -13.23 -4.22
CA LYS A 27 4.68 -14.02 -5.43
C LYS A 27 6.01 -13.66 -6.07
N ILE A 28 6.34 -12.38 -6.16
CA ILE A 28 7.62 -11.92 -6.69
C ILE A 28 8.77 -12.40 -5.82
N LEU A 29 8.65 -12.32 -4.49
CA LEU A 29 9.67 -12.83 -3.58
C LEU A 29 9.89 -14.33 -3.73
N GLU A 30 8.82 -15.12 -3.90
CA GLU A 30 8.94 -16.56 -4.16
C GLU A 30 9.72 -16.85 -5.43
N ILE A 31 9.41 -16.14 -6.53
CA ILE A 31 10.10 -16.31 -7.80
C ILE A 31 11.57 -15.94 -7.67
N LYS A 32 11.89 -14.83 -7.02
CA LYS A 32 13.28 -14.41 -6.79
C LYS A 32 14.05 -15.39 -5.93
N SER A 33 13.42 -15.94 -4.90
CA SER A 33 14.01 -16.95 -4.04
C SER A 33 14.29 -18.23 -4.82
N LYS A 34 13.35 -18.68 -5.63
CA LYS A 34 13.52 -19.85 -6.50
C LYS A 34 14.67 -19.66 -7.50
N ASN A 35 14.74 -18.49 -8.13
CA ASN A 35 15.83 -18.17 -9.06
C ASN A 35 17.20 -18.27 -8.38
N ARG A 36 17.31 -17.75 -7.17
CA ARG A 36 18.55 -17.77 -6.40
C ARG A 36 18.92 -19.16 -5.95
N ASN A 37 17.96 -19.95 -5.44
CA ASN A 37 18.24 -21.25 -4.82
C ASN A 37 18.38 -22.38 -5.85
N GLU A 38 17.65 -22.32 -6.95
CA GLU A 38 17.59 -23.36 -7.97
C GLU A 38 18.31 -22.99 -9.27
N GLY A 39 18.88 -21.79 -9.34
CA GLY A 39 19.57 -21.31 -10.54
C GLY A 39 18.66 -21.03 -11.72
N THR A 40 17.35 -20.90 -11.50
CA THR A 40 16.39 -20.57 -12.55
C THR A 40 16.44 -19.07 -12.88
N LYS A 41 15.92 -18.70 -14.05
CA LYS A 41 15.89 -17.30 -14.53
C LYS A 41 14.47 -16.90 -14.91
N ILE A 42 13.51 -17.20 -14.04
CA ILE A 42 12.12 -16.82 -14.27
C ILE A 42 12.00 -15.30 -14.10
N VAL A 43 11.42 -14.63 -15.10
CA VAL A 43 11.24 -13.19 -15.08
C VAL A 43 10.08 -12.84 -14.15
N THR A 44 10.32 -11.88 -13.25
CA THR A 44 9.26 -11.34 -12.38
C THR A 44 8.45 -10.30 -13.14
N GLU A 45 7.15 -10.26 -12.84
CA GLU A 45 6.26 -9.26 -13.42
C GLU A 45 6.33 -7.95 -12.63
N ASN A 46 6.17 -6.83 -13.33
CA ASN A 46 6.01 -5.52 -12.72
C ASN A 46 4.53 -5.17 -12.69
N HIS A 47 4.06 -4.65 -11.57
CA HIS A 47 2.68 -4.26 -11.39
C HIS A 47 2.58 -2.81 -10.96
N LEU A 48 1.59 -2.09 -11.49
CA LEU A 48 1.25 -0.74 -11.07
C LEU A 48 -0.25 -0.73 -10.76
N ILE A 49 -0.57 -0.56 -9.49
CA ILE A 49 -1.94 -0.60 -8.99
C ILE A 49 -2.37 0.81 -8.64
N PHE A 50 -3.48 1.26 -9.21
CA PHE A 50 -4.11 2.53 -8.86
C PHE A 50 -5.40 2.28 -8.10
N CYS A 51 -5.64 3.10 -7.09
CA CYS A 51 -6.87 3.04 -6.31
C CYS A 51 -7.15 4.38 -5.65
N GLU A 52 -8.33 4.48 -5.07
CA GLU A 52 -8.70 5.54 -4.14
C GLU A 52 -9.04 4.88 -2.81
N HIS A 53 -8.84 5.60 -1.73
CA HIS A 53 -9.20 5.14 -0.39
C HIS A 53 -10.31 5.98 0.20
N PRO A 54 -11.21 5.41 1.02
CA PRO A 54 -11.99 6.20 1.97
C PRO A 54 -11.06 7.00 2.88
N HIS A 55 -11.59 7.98 3.60
CA HIS A 55 -10.76 8.80 4.49
C HIS A 55 -9.86 7.96 5.39
N VAL A 56 -8.56 8.09 5.24
CA VAL A 56 -7.56 7.32 5.99
C VAL A 56 -6.34 8.17 6.31
N TYR A 57 -5.86 8.04 7.52
CA TYR A 57 -4.57 8.60 7.96
C TYR A 57 -3.60 7.47 8.19
N THR A 58 -2.38 7.61 7.69
CA THR A 58 -1.31 6.64 7.91
C THR A 58 -0.14 7.29 8.62
N LEU A 59 0.43 6.59 9.60
CA LEU A 59 1.63 7.00 10.31
C LEU A 59 2.79 6.15 9.84
N GLY A 60 3.82 6.79 9.27
CA GLY A 60 5.04 6.12 8.81
C GLY A 60 6.04 5.88 9.92
N ASN A 61 7.17 5.25 9.58
CA ASN A 61 8.21 4.87 10.54
C ASN A 61 8.86 6.04 11.26
N SER A 62 8.95 7.20 10.61
CA SER A 62 9.52 8.42 11.21
C SER A 62 8.49 9.24 11.96
N GLY A 63 7.23 8.79 11.99
CA GLY A 63 6.14 9.55 12.53
C GLY A 63 6.00 9.39 14.03
N ASN A 64 5.44 10.44 14.62
CA ASN A 64 5.02 10.45 16.01
C ASN A 64 3.51 10.64 16.05
N LYS A 65 2.81 9.77 16.77
CA LYS A 65 1.36 9.83 16.92
C LYS A 65 0.87 11.17 17.47
N ASP A 66 1.71 11.88 18.22
CA ASP A 66 1.41 13.20 18.75
C ASP A 66 1.24 14.25 17.64
N ASN A 67 1.72 13.99 16.42
CA ASN A 67 1.49 14.85 15.27
C ASN A 67 0.06 14.76 14.74
N LEU A 68 -0.70 13.77 15.16
CA LEU A 68 -2.12 13.68 14.88
C LEU A 68 -2.88 14.60 15.85
N LEU A 69 -3.51 15.65 15.33
CA LEU A 69 -4.14 16.70 16.14
C LEU A 69 -5.45 16.26 16.78
N VAL A 70 -6.00 15.12 16.38
CA VAL A 70 -7.24 14.54 16.89
C VAL A 70 -6.99 13.07 17.24
N ASN A 71 -7.81 12.52 18.16
CA ASN A 71 -7.66 11.12 18.53
C ASN A 71 -8.33 10.18 17.52
N GLU A 72 -8.03 8.90 17.63
CA GLU A 72 -8.56 7.86 16.73
C GLU A 72 -10.08 7.72 16.80
N GLU A 73 -10.66 7.90 17.98
CA GLU A 73 -12.12 7.85 18.17
C GLU A 73 -12.82 8.95 17.39
N TYR A 74 -12.28 10.15 17.41
CA TYR A 74 -12.82 11.27 16.65
C TYR A 74 -12.74 10.99 15.15
N LEU A 75 -11.60 10.47 14.66
CA LEU A 75 -11.45 10.10 13.26
C LEU A 75 -12.48 9.05 12.85
N LYS A 76 -12.67 8.03 13.67
CA LYS A 76 -13.65 6.98 13.43
C LYS A 76 -15.08 7.54 13.37
N SER A 77 -15.42 8.49 14.24
CA SER A 77 -16.73 9.14 14.26
C SER A 77 -16.99 9.95 12.99
N ARG A 78 -15.94 10.38 12.29
CA ARG A 78 -16.01 11.11 11.02
C ARG A 78 -15.86 10.21 9.80
N GLY A 79 -15.89 8.89 9.97
CA GLY A 79 -15.73 7.95 8.88
C GLY A 79 -14.30 7.81 8.38
N ALA A 80 -13.33 8.23 9.17
CA ALA A 80 -11.91 8.09 8.84
C ALA A 80 -11.29 6.95 9.65
N THR A 81 -10.26 6.33 9.06
CA THR A 81 -9.47 5.27 9.71
C THR A 81 -8.04 5.72 9.92
N PHE A 82 -7.32 5.03 10.79
CA PHE A 82 -5.92 5.30 11.10
C PHE A 82 -5.12 4.01 11.08
N TYR A 83 -3.99 4.01 10.40
CA TYR A 83 -3.08 2.87 10.34
C TYR A 83 -1.64 3.31 10.59
N LYS A 84 -0.92 2.54 11.39
CA LYS A 84 0.53 2.65 11.48
C LYS A 84 1.13 1.73 10.41
N THR A 85 2.05 2.26 9.61
CA THR A 85 2.65 1.54 8.49
C THR A 85 4.17 1.55 8.59
N ASN A 86 4.82 0.72 7.79
CA ASN A 86 6.28 0.67 7.70
C ASN A 86 6.85 1.53 6.56
N ARG A 87 6.03 2.39 5.95
CA ARG A 87 6.53 3.35 4.97
C ARG A 87 7.40 4.41 5.63
N GLY A 88 8.22 5.10 4.85
CA GLY A 88 8.93 6.29 5.34
C GLY A 88 7.97 7.46 5.60
N GLY A 89 8.46 8.44 6.34
CA GLY A 89 7.72 9.66 6.61
C GLY A 89 6.88 9.63 7.88
N ASP A 90 6.09 10.68 8.06
CA ASP A 90 5.25 10.92 9.23
C ASP A 90 3.78 10.65 8.88
N ILE A 91 2.86 11.51 9.28
CA ILE A 91 1.44 11.37 8.99
C ILE A 91 1.14 11.76 7.55
N THR A 92 0.31 10.96 6.90
CA THR A 92 -0.22 11.23 5.56
C THR A 92 -1.71 10.94 5.55
N TYR A 93 -2.45 11.76 4.81
CA TYR A 93 -3.88 11.60 4.59
C TYR A 93 -4.16 11.19 3.15
N HIS A 94 -5.07 10.22 2.98
CA HIS A 94 -5.66 9.87 1.69
C HIS A 94 -7.18 9.88 1.80
N GLY A 95 -7.86 10.26 0.75
CA GLY A 95 -9.32 10.28 0.73
C GLY A 95 -9.88 10.22 -0.67
N PRO A 96 -11.22 10.16 -0.80
CA PRO A 96 -11.88 10.15 -2.09
C PRO A 96 -11.44 11.32 -2.97
N GLY A 97 -11.24 11.07 -4.27
CA GLY A 97 -10.71 12.05 -5.22
C GLY A 97 -9.20 12.06 -5.34
N GLN A 98 -8.48 11.42 -4.43
CA GLN A 98 -7.03 11.24 -4.53
C GLN A 98 -6.73 9.88 -5.14
N ILE A 99 -6.02 9.87 -6.26
CA ILE A 99 -5.55 8.62 -6.87
C ILE A 99 -4.22 8.23 -6.25
N VAL A 100 -4.15 7.03 -5.73
CA VAL A 100 -2.92 6.48 -5.13
C VAL A 100 -2.36 5.42 -6.06
N GLY A 101 -1.08 5.50 -6.35
CA GLY A 101 -0.36 4.52 -7.17
C GLY A 101 0.58 3.67 -6.32
N TYR A 102 0.49 2.36 -6.48
CA TYR A 102 1.35 1.40 -5.79
C TYR A 102 2.18 0.62 -6.82
N PRO A 103 3.45 0.97 -7.03
CA PRO A 103 4.35 0.17 -7.87
C PRO A 103 4.84 -1.06 -7.09
N ILE A 104 4.82 -2.19 -7.75
CA ILE A 104 5.26 -3.45 -7.16
C ILE A 104 6.26 -4.16 -8.07
#